data_e77737e437cf850eae934de9eae612a0
#
_entry.id   e77737e437cf850eae934de9eae612a0
#
_cell.length_a   1.000
_cell.length_b   1.000
_cell.length_c   1.000
_cell.angle_alpha   90.00
_cell.angle_beta   90.00
_cell.angle_gamma   90.00
#
_symmetry.space_group_name_H-M   'P 1'
#
loop_
_entity.id
_entity.type
_entity.pdbx_description
1 polymer ?
#
loop_
_entity_poly.entity_id
_entity_poly.type
_entity_poly.pdbx_seq_one_letter_code
_entity_poly.pdbx_strand_id
1 'polypeptide(L)'
;MIIFEFLPNPVGKDTNGEWIKLFNDAGAAVNLDGWQIKDASDKTFSFGPTTINSGEYLTLDYKTTKISLNNNGETLFLYDASRLLVDKAEYIGSATEGKSLIRQSDGQFIFSGQTAMAETGAVATQSIATVQGAGNLSGSLNKTGFNSTNLLIGFSLALALSFVFVFIFKKFNLLLESE
;
A
#
# COMPACT_ATOMS: atom_id res chain seq x y z
N MET A 1 2.25 -13.46 -4.76
CA MET A 1 1.14 -12.95 -5.62
C MET A 1 0.50 -11.78 -4.93
N ILE A 2 0.36 -10.64 -5.62
CA ILE A 2 -0.22 -9.42 -5.05
C ILE A 2 -1.22 -8.78 -6.02
N ILE A 3 -2.16 -8.01 -5.49
CA ILE A 3 -2.97 -7.05 -6.25
C ILE A 3 -2.08 -5.84 -6.49
N PHE A 4 -1.65 -5.64 -7.73
CA PHE A 4 -0.64 -4.63 -8.08
C PHE A 4 -1.25 -3.29 -8.46
N GLU A 5 -2.35 -3.32 -9.21
CA GLU A 5 -2.96 -2.10 -9.76
C GLU A 5 -4.45 -2.35 -10.01
N PHE A 6 -5.28 -1.32 -9.89
CA PHE A 6 -6.69 -1.40 -10.28
C PHE A 6 -7.24 -0.04 -10.69
N LEU A 7 -8.24 -0.03 -11.58
CA LEU A 7 -8.91 1.16 -12.10
C LEU A 7 -10.37 1.16 -11.66
N PRO A 8 -10.75 1.88 -10.59
CA PRO A 8 -12.13 1.91 -10.11
C PRO A 8 -13.01 2.89 -10.88
N ASN A 9 -12.47 4.00 -11.40
CA ASN A 9 -13.23 5.06 -12.06
C ASN A 9 -12.68 5.30 -13.47
N PRO A 10 -13.02 4.44 -14.46
CA PRO A 10 -12.59 4.64 -15.84
C PRO A 10 -13.31 5.82 -16.49
N VAL A 11 -12.77 6.32 -17.58
CA VAL A 11 -13.49 7.31 -18.39
C VAL A 11 -14.75 6.68 -18.99
N GLY A 12 -15.90 7.25 -18.67
CA GLY A 12 -17.21 6.79 -19.14
C GLY A 12 -17.93 5.86 -18.15
N LYS A 13 -18.44 4.70 -18.63
CA LYS A 13 -19.17 3.78 -17.76
C LYS A 13 -18.22 2.82 -17.04
N ASP A 14 -18.34 2.71 -15.72
CA ASP A 14 -17.54 1.84 -14.87
C ASP A 14 -17.50 0.38 -15.37
N THR A 15 -18.66 -0.18 -15.67
CA THR A 15 -18.80 -1.56 -16.17
C THR A 15 -18.11 -1.88 -17.50
N ASN A 16 -17.60 -0.86 -18.19
CA ASN A 16 -16.89 -1.03 -19.46
C ASN A 16 -15.38 -0.84 -19.35
N GLY A 17 -14.88 -0.29 -18.24
CA GLY A 17 -13.49 0.11 -18.13
C GLY A 17 -12.81 -0.27 -16.83
N GLU A 18 -13.54 -0.72 -15.79
CA GLU A 18 -12.94 -1.19 -14.55
C GLU A 18 -12.10 -2.45 -14.77
N TRP A 19 -10.96 -2.53 -14.08
CA TRP A 19 -10.11 -3.70 -14.10
C TRP A 19 -9.24 -3.80 -12.84
N ILE A 20 -8.78 -5.03 -12.58
CA ILE A 20 -7.86 -5.39 -11.51
C ILE A 20 -6.66 -6.09 -12.15
N LYS A 21 -5.43 -5.75 -11.71
CA LYS A 21 -4.19 -6.34 -12.19
C LYS A 21 -3.47 -7.04 -11.04
N LEU A 22 -3.22 -8.31 -11.20
CA LEU A 22 -2.38 -9.12 -10.32
C LEU A 22 -0.94 -9.13 -10.83
N PHE A 23 0.01 -9.31 -9.93
CA PHE A 23 1.42 -9.50 -10.21
C PHE A 23 1.93 -10.72 -9.46
N ASN A 24 2.63 -11.61 -10.16
CA ASN A 24 3.31 -12.71 -9.51
C ASN A 24 4.71 -12.28 -9.05
N ASP A 25 4.82 -11.88 -7.79
CA ASP A 25 6.06 -11.50 -7.10
C ASP A 25 6.85 -12.70 -6.54
N ALA A 26 6.34 -13.94 -6.71
CA ALA A 26 7.03 -15.14 -6.28
C ALA A 26 8.14 -15.54 -7.28
N GLY A 27 9.13 -16.29 -6.79
CA GLY A 27 10.22 -16.80 -7.62
C GLY A 27 9.85 -17.95 -8.58
N ALA A 28 8.57 -18.37 -8.63
CA ALA A 28 8.06 -19.47 -9.45
C ALA A 28 6.68 -19.15 -10.03
N ALA A 29 6.24 -19.92 -11.03
CA ALA A 29 4.90 -19.85 -11.55
C ALA A 29 3.86 -20.23 -10.49
N VAL A 30 2.73 -19.52 -10.45
CA VAL A 30 1.61 -19.76 -9.53
C VAL A 30 0.37 -20.15 -10.31
N ASN A 31 -0.21 -21.30 -9.96
CA ASN A 31 -1.52 -21.72 -10.47
C ASN A 31 -2.61 -21.10 -9.58
N LEU A 32 -3.51 -20.34 -10.19
CA LEU A 32 -4.63 -19.66 -9.51
C LEU A 32 -5.90 -20.51 -9.43
N ASP A 33 -5.91 -21.77 -9.86
CA ASP A 33 -7.11 -22.60 -9.80
C ASP A 33 -7.67 -22.66 -8.38
N GLY A 34 -8.96 -22.29 -8.22
CA GLY A 34 -9.63 -22.19 -6.93
C GLY A 34 -9.32 -20.94 -6.09
N TRP A 35 -8.42 -20.09 -6.54
CA TRP A 35 -8.20 -18.79 -5.89
C TRP A 35 -9.41 -17.86 -6.04
N GLN A 36 -9.47 -16.80 -5.23
CA GLN A 36 -10.57 -15.86 -5.28
C GLN A 36 -10.11 -14.42 -5.09
N ILE A 37 -10.78 -13.51 -5.82
CA ILE A 37 -10.81 -12.09 -5.48
C ILE A 37 -12.19 -11.77 -4.93
N LYS A 38 -12.24 -10.99 -3.85
CA LYS A 38 -13.44 -10.54 -3.19
C LYS A 38 -13.37 -9.04 -2.94
N ASP A 39 -14.45 -8.31 -3.16
CA ASP A 39 -14.58 -6.90 -2.81
C ASP A 39 -15.17 -6.69 -1.39
N ALA A 40 -15.26 -5.44 -0.96
CA ALA A 40 -15.83 -5.07 0.33
C ALA A 40 -17.34 -5.38 0.43
N SER A 41 -18.04 -5.57 -0.70
CA SER A 41 -19.46 -5.93 -0.75
C SER A 41 -19.74 -7.44 -0.76
N ASP A 42 -18.69 -8.24 -0.55
CA ASP A 42 -18.73 -9.70 -0.62
C ASP A 42 -18.89 -10.29 -2.03
N LYS A 43 -18.83 -9.46 -3.08
CA LYS A 43 -18.81 -9.95 -4.44
C LYS A 43 -17.52 -10.70 -4.69
N THR A 44 -17.63 -11.93 -5.17
CA THR A 44 -16.49 -12.84 -5.31
C THR A 44 -16.33 -13.31 -6.74
N PHE A 45 -15.10 -13.24 -7.27
CA PHE A 45 -14.67 -13.90 -8.48
C PHE A 45 -13.76 -15.08 -8.11
N SER A 46 -14.05 -16.27 -8.66
CA SER A 46 -13.23 -17.47 -8.47
C SER A 46 -12.48 -17.78 -9.77
N PHE A 47 -11.17 -17.99 -9.65
CA PHE A 47 -10.33 -18.39 -10.77
C PHE A 47 -10.60 -19.85 -11.15
N GLY A 48 -10.66 -20.12 -12.44
CA GLY A 48 -10.43 -21.46 -13.01
C GLY A 48 -8.93 -21.71 -13.24
N PRO A 49 -8.59 -22.80 -13.95
CA PRO A 49 -7.20 -23.14 -14.28
C PRO A 49 -6.50 -22.00 -15.02
N THR A 50 -5.67 -21.26 -14.29
CA THR A 50 -4.93 -20.10 -14.78
C THR A 50 -3.56 -20.10 -14.11
N THR A 51 -2.49 -19.97 -14.89
CA THR A 51 -1.12 -19.90 -14.37
C THR A 51 -0.50 -18.56 -14.73
N ILE A 52 0.15 -17.93 -13.76
CA ILE A 52 0.95 -16.70 -13.96
C ILE A 52 2.41 -17.05 -13.65
N ASN A 53 3.31 -16.85 -14.63
CA ASN A 53 4.73 -17.08 -14.41
C ASN A 53 5.33 -16.04 -13.46
N SER A 54 6.49 -16.36 -12.88
CA SER A 54 7.24 -15.42 -12.04
C SER A 54 7.51 -14.10 -12.78
N GLY A 55 7.20 -12.97 -12.14
CA GLY A 55 7.38 -11.63 -12.71
C GLY A 55 6.34 -11.22 -13.76
N GLU A 56 5.31 -12.03 -14.01
CA GLU A 56 4.25 -11.71 -14.96
C GLU A 56 3.01 -11.08 -14.28
N TYR A 57 2.20 -10.41 -15.09
CA TYR A 57 0.96 -9.76 -14.72
C TYR A 57 -0.25 -10.48 -15.33
N LEU A 58 -1.38 -10.43 -14.62
CA LEU A 58 -2.70 -10.81 -15.13
C LEU A 58 -3.67 -9.65 -14.91
N THR A 59 -4.27 -9.14 -15.99
CA THR A 59 -5.32 -8.12 -15.91
C THR A 59 -6.69 -8.76 -16.09
N LEU A 60 -7.60 -8.45 -15.17
CA LEU A 60 -8.98 -8.94 -15.11
C LEU A 60 -9.92 -7.77 -15.24
N ASP A 61 -10.70 -7.72 -16.30
CA ASP A 61 -11.71 -6.70 -16.52
C ASP A 61 -13.02 -7.00 -15.76
N TYR A 62 -13.90 -5.99 -15.67
CA TYR A 62 -15.24 -6.16 -15.11
C TYR A 62 -16.04 -7.27 -15.80
N LYS A 63 -15.89 -7.43 -17.13
CA LYS A 63 -16.66 -8.45 -17.87
C LYS A 63 -16.29 -9.86 -17.42
N THR A 64 -15.06 -10.06 -17.00
CA THR A 64 -14.54 -11.33 -16.47
C THR A 64 -14.96 -11.54 -15.02
N THR A 65 -14.70 -10.54 -14.16
CA THR A 65 -14.87 -10.70 -12.71
C THR A 65 -16.29 -10.45 -12.22
N LYS A 66 -17.04 -9.57 -12.89
CA LYS A 66 -18.31 -8.99 -12.43
C LYS A 66 -18.19 -8.26 -11.07
N ILE A 67 -16.97 -7.96 -10.63
CA ILE A 67 -16.72 -7.10 -9.49
C ILE A 67 -16.77 -5.66 -9.99
N SER A 68 -17.65 -4.84 -9.42
CA SER A 68 -17.70 -3.41 -9.65
C SER A 68 -16.98 -2.70 -8.52
N LEU A 69 -15.97 -1.93 -8.89
CA LEU A 69 -15.12 -1.23 -7.94
C LEU A 69 -15.81 0.08 -7.51
N ASN A 70 -15.79 0.37 -6.21
CA ASN A 70 -16.39 1.59 -5.70
C ASN A 70 -15.50 2.81 -5.99
N ASN A 71 -16.12 3.91 -6.47
CA ASN A 71 -15.41 5.15 -6.76
C ASN A 71 -15.10 6.02 -5.53
N ASN A 72 -15.60 5.65 -4.34
CA ASN A 72 -15.43 6.40 -3.09
C ASN A 72 -14.74 5.56 -2.00
N GLY A 73 -13.81 4.74 -2.38
CA GLY A 73 -13.08 3.82 -1.51
C GLY A 73 -13.44 2.37 -1.79
N GLU A 74 -12.43 1.52 -1.89
CA GLU A 74 -12.57 0.10 -2.16
C GLU A 74 -11.58 -0.72 -1.35
N THR A 75 -11.98 -1.92 -1.00
CA THR A 75 -11.11 -2.95 -0.43
C THR A 75 -11.25 -4.23 -1.22
N LEU A 76 -10.14 -4.70 -1.77
CA LEU A 76 -10.04 -5.97 -2.47
C LEU A 76 -9.23 -6.96 -1.65
N PHE A 77 -9.70 -8.19 -1.57
CA PHE A 77 -9.04 -9.30 -0.90
C PHE A 77 -8.70 -10.38 -1.91
N LEU A 78 -7.47 -10.89 -1.87
CA LEU A 78 -7.02 -12.03 -2.66
C LEU A 78 -6.85 -13.24 -1.73
N TYR A 79 -7.55 -14.32 -2.02
CA TYR A 79 -7.48 -15.57 -1.27
C TYR A 79 -6.90 -16.69 -2.15
N ASP A 80 -6.14 -17.60 -1.56
CA ASP A 80 -5.69 -18.82 -2.21
C ASP A 80 -6.80 -19.90 -2.29
N ALA A 81 -6.49 -21.04 -2.88
CA ALA A 81 -7.42 -22.17 -3.00
C ALA A 81 -7.86 -22.74 -1.63
N SER A 82 -7.07 -22.54 -0.59
CA SER A 82 -7.38 -22.94 0.79
C SER A 82 -8.18 -21.89 1.56
N ARG A 83 -8.56 -20.78 0.91
CA ARG A 83 -9.26 -19.63 1.50
C ARG A 83 -8.41 -18.84 2.50
N LEU A 84 -7.11 -18.96 2.44
CA LEU A 84 -6.20 -18.10 3.21
C LEU A 84 -6.02 -16.77 2.50
N LEU A 85 -6.07 -15.67 3.26
CA LEU A 85 -5.81 -14.34 2.73
C LEU A 85 -4.34 -14.23 2.32
N VAL A 86 -4.11 -13.98 1.03
CA VAL A 86 -2.77 -13.81 0.44
C VAL A 86 -2.39 -12.35 0.36
N ASP A 87 -3.34 -11.50 -0.04
CA ASP A 87 -3.09 -10.07 -0.20
C ASP A 87 -4.36 -9.24 -0.02
N LYS A 88 -4.18 -7.96 0.32
CA LYS A 88 -5.22 -6.94 0.45
C LYS A 88 -4.80 -5.68 -0.30
N ALA A 89 -5.71 -5.10 -1.06
CA ALA A 89 -5.57 -3.78 -1.66
C ALA A 89 -6.70 -2.89 -1.14
N GLU A 90 -6.34 -1.65 -0.74
CA GLU A 90 -7.33 -0.71 -0.19
C GLU A 90 -6.98 0.72 -0.60
N TYR A 91 -8.00 1.50 -0.91
CA TYR A 91 -7.89 2.95 -0.97
C TYR A 91 -9.11 3.60 -0.31
N ILE A 92 -8.90 4.83 0.17
CA ILE A 92 -9.92 5.63 0.86
C ILE A 92 -10.09 6.94 0.09
N GLY A 93 -11.33 7.41 -0.01
CA GLY A 93 -11.67 8.64 -0.71
C GLY A 93 -12.09 8.42 -2.16
N SER A 94 -12.23 9.51 -2.92
CA SER A 94 -12.78 9.45 -4.28
C SER A 94 -11.72 9.10 -5.32
N ALA A 95 -12.05 8.16 -6.20
CA ALA A 95 -11.21 7.79 -7.34
C ALA A 95 -11.23 8.88 -8.41
N THR A 96 -10.04 9.28 -8.85
CA THR A 96 -9.88 10.21 -9.96
C THR A 96 -10.22 9.52 -11.28
N GLU A 97 -11.13 10.09 -12.08
CA GLU A 97 -11.53 9.52 -13.37
C GLU A 97 -10.33 9.25 -14.28
N GLY A 98 -10.28 8.07 -14.86
CA GLY A 98 -9.23 7.62 -15.77
C GLY A 98 -7.87 7.36 -15.11
N LYS A 99 -7.77 7.40 -13.78
CA LYS A 99 -6.53 7.13 -13.04
C LYS A 99 -6.62 5.82 -12.30
N SER A 100 -5.68 4.92 -12.58
CA SER A 100 -5.52 3.69 -11.81
C SER A 100 -4.82 3.96 -10.48
N LEU A 101 -5.02 3.06 -9.54
CA LEU A 101 -4.32 3.01 -8.26
C LEU A 101 -3.21 1.97 -8.36
N ILE A 102 -1.96 2.39 -8.18
CA ILE A 102 -0.76 1.56 -8.33
C ILE A 102 -0.14 1.34 -6.96
N ARG A 103 0.15 0.09 -6.63
CA ARG A 103 0.86 -0.29 -5.40
C ARG A 103 2.28 0.24 -5.40
N GLN A 104 2.68 0.85 -4.32
CA GLN A 104 4.04 1.30 -4.04
C GLN A 104 4.83 0.23 -3.27
N SER A 105 6.13 0.42 -3.14
CA SER A 105 7.02 -0.50 -2.42
C SER A 105 6.71 -0.64 -0.93
N ASP A 106 6.06 0.36 -0.34
CA ASP A 106 5.57 0.36 1.05
C ASP A 106 4.19 -0.31 1.22
N GLY A 107 3.58 -0.78 0.12
CA GLY A 107 2.27 -1.39 0.08
C GLY A 107 1.11 -0.41 -0.08
N GLN A 108 1.35 0.91 -0.02
CA GLN A 108 0.33 1.92 -0.24
C GLN A 108 -0.06 2.01 -1.71
N PHE A 109 -1.28 2.50 -1.98
CA PHE A 109 -1.77 2.74 -3.33
C PHE A 109 -1.83 4.23 -3.62
N ILE A 110 -1.27 4.65 -4.76
CA ILE A 110 -1.35 6.03 -5.26
C ILE A 110 -1.94 6.05 -6.66
N PHE A 111 -2.57 7.17 -7.03
CA PHE A 111 -3.08 7.35 -8.39
C PHE A 111 -1.95 7.43 -9.42
N SER A 112 -2.13 6.77 -10.56
CA SER A 112 -1.20 6.82 -11.69
C SER A 112 -0.89 8.27 -12.10
N GLY A 113 0.40 8.57 -12.34
CA GLY A 113 0.87 9.92 -12.63
C GLY A 113 1.08 10.81 -11.41
N GLN A 114 0.86 10.32 -10.19
CA GLN A 114 1.32 10.94 -8.95
C GLN A 114 2.65 10.29 -8.53
N THR A 115 3.59 11.10 -8.07
CA THR A 115 4.78 10.58 -7.39
C THR A 115 4.40 10.37 -5.92
N ALA A 116 4.71 9.21 -5.35
CA ALA A 116 4.60 9.02 -3.91
C ALA A 116 5.39 10.14 -3.22
N MET A 117 4.69 11.02 -2.50
CA MET A 117 5.38 11.93 -1.60
C MET A 117 5.99 11.05 -0.52
N ALA A 118 7.32 10.93 -0.50
CA ALA A 118 7.99 10.45 0.70
C ALA A 118 7.49 11.34 1.84
N GLU A 119 6.90 10.74 2.88
CA GLU A 119 6.63 11.44 4.13
C GLU A 119 7.95 11.82 4.78
N THR A 120 8.57 12.86 4.23
CA THR A 120 9.61 13.61 4.91
C THR A 120 8.86 14.75 5.59
N GLY A 121 8.85 14.73 6.92
CA GLY A 121 8.21 15.74 7.75
C GLY A 121 8.41 17.15 7.21
N ALA A 122 7.32 17.86 7.11
CA ALA A 122 7.15 19.17 6.52
C ALA A 122 8.31 20.14 6.75
N VAL A 123 8.92 20.59 5.65
CA VAL A 123 9.37 21.98 5.54
C VAL A 123 8.87 22.46 4.17
N ALA A 124 7.88 23.34 4.22
CA ALA A 124 7.41 24.05 3.04
C ALA A 124 8.58 24.85 2.45
N THR A 125 9.14 24.38 1.36
CA THR A 125 10.09 25.17 0.58
C THR A 125 9.28 25.93 -0.47
N GLN A 126 9.03 27.19 -0.20
CA GLN A 126 8.51 28.12 -1.20
C GLN A 126 9.47 28.13 -2.40
N SER A 127 8.94 27.91 -3.59
CA SER A 127 9.64 28.08 -4.85
C SER A 127 10.06 29.54 -4.99
N ILE A 128 11.35 29.82 -4.86
CA ILE A 128 11.91 31.12 -5.17
C ILE A 128 12.10 31.17 -6.69
N ALA A 129 11.35 32.08 -7.31
CA ALA A 129 11.55 32.45 -8.71
C ALA A 129 12.99 32.91 -8.93
N THR A 130 13.62 32.38 -9.98
CA THR A 130 14.97 32.74 -10.39
C THR A 130 15.00 34.19 -10.85
N VAL A 131 15.63 35.05 -10.05
CA VAL A 131 16.08 36.36 -10.52
C VAL A 131 17.60 36.25 -10.77
N GLN A 132 17.98 36.37 -12.03
CA GLN A 132 19.38 36.55 -12.41
C GLN A 132 19.88 37.90 -11.95
N GLY A 133 20.90 37.91 -11.10
CA GLY A 133 21.62 39.10 -10.74
C GLY A 133 22.96 38.71 -10.08
N ALA A 134 24.04 38.99 -10.79
CA ALA A 134 25.42 38.73 -10.33
C ALA A 134 25.73 39.53 -9.06
N GLY A 135 26.30 38.85 -8.04
CA GLY A 135 26.85 39.52 -6.88
C GLY A 135 27.48 38.55 -5.91
N ASN A 136 28.80 38.51 -5.86
CA ASN A 136 29.60 37.80 -4.87
C ASN A 136 29.20 38.14 -3.45
N LEU A 137 28.82 37.18 -2.61
CA LEU A 137 28.92 37.31 -1.16
C LEU A 137 29.27 35.93 -0.56
N SER A 138 30.50 35.89 -0.07
CA SER A 138 31.04 34.91 0.86
C SER A 138 30.21 34.97 2.18
N GLY A 139 29.53 33.87 2.52
CA GLY A 139 28.73 33.80 3.77
C GLY A 139 28.67 32.38 4.29
N SER A 140 29.40 32.14 5.32
CA SER A 140 29.38 31.13 6.36
C SER A 140 28.31 30.04 6.25
N LEU A 141 28.76 28.79 5.99
CA LEU A 141 27.99 27.54 6.17
C LEU A 141 27.69 27.32 7.67
N ASN A 142 26.46 27.58 8.08
CA ASN A 142 25.99 27.15 9.40
C ASN A 142 25.62 25.65 9.30
N LYS A 143 26.50 24.83 9.82
CA LYS A 143 26.37 23.38 9.97
C LYS A 143 25.42 23.12 11.16
N THR A 144 24.11 23.01 10.91
CA THR A 144 23.18 22.50 11.93
C THR A 144 23.41 20.99 12.06
N GLY A 145 24.18 20.62 13.08
CA GLY A 145 24.49 19.24 13.42
C GLY A 145 23.22 18.49 13.85
N PHE A 146 23.06 17.32 13.31
CA PHE A 146 22.14 16.29 13.83
C PHE A 146 22.46 16.05 15.30
N ASN A 147 21.51 16.33 16.19
CA ASN A 147 21.70 16.14 17.61
C ASN A 147 21.45 14.68 17.97
N SER A 148 22.51 13.89 18.07
CA SER A 148 22.48 12.46 18.40
C SER A 148 21.80 12.13 19.76
N THR A 149 21.61 13.13 20.61
CA THR A 149 20.96 12.99 21.91
C THR A 149 19.46 12.68 21.80
N ASN A 150 18.76 13.22 20.79
CA ASN A 150 17.33 12.98 20.60
C ASN A 150 17.05 11.57 20.05
N LEU A 151 17.98 10.99 19.31
CA LEU A 151 17.90 9.62 18.80
C LEU A 151 18.04 8.58 19.95
N LEU A 152 18.95 8.84 20.89
CA LEU A 152 19.17 7.99 22.07
C LEU A 152 17.98 7.98 23.03
N ILE A 153 17.29 9.12 23.20
CA ILE A 153 16.11 9.23 24.08
C ILE A 153 14.93 8.44 23.46
N GLY A 154 14.76 8.52 22.14
CA GLY A 154 13.71 7.76 21.44
C GLY A 154 13.89 6.24 21.55
N PHE A 155 15.12 5.74 21.42
CA PHE A 155 15.43 4.31 21.57
C PHE A 155 15.26 3.79 22.99
N SER A 156 15.64 4.58 24.01
CA SER A 156 15.47 4.18 25.42
C SER A 156 14.01 4.12 25.85
N LEU A 157 13.16 5.02 25.33
CA LEU A 157 11.72 5.00 25.62
C LEU A 157 11.01 3.80 25.00
N ALA A 158 11.37 3.43 23.76
CA ALA A 158 10.81 2.27 23.05
C ALA A 158 11.17 0.96 23.74
N LEU A 159 12.42 0.81 24.22
CA LEU A 159 12.87 -0.36 25.00
C LEU A 159 12.13 -0.46 26.34
N ALA A 160 11.93 0.64 27.06
CA ALA A 160 11.22 0.64 28.33
C ALA A 160 9.75 0.21 28.18
N LEU A 161 9.04 0.68 27.14
CA LEU A 161 7.66 0.29 26.84
C LEU A 161 7.56 -1.20 26.46
N SER A 162 8.54 -1.74 25.72
CA SER A 162 8.59 -3.16 25.37
C SER A 162 8.72 -4.06 26.59
N PHE A 163 9.56 -3.69 27.57
CA PHE A 163 9.72 -4.45 28.81
C PHE A 163 8.47 -4.44 29.70
N VAL A 164 7.77 -3.29 29.76
CA VAL A 164 6.51 -3.19 30.50
C VAL A 164 5.43 -4.07 29.90
N PHE A 165 5.33 -4.13 28.56
CA PHE A 165 4.33 -4.96 27.87
C PHE A 165 4.59 -6.46 28.10
N VAL A 166 5.84 -6.92 28.01
CA VAL A 166 6.21 -8.33 28.28
C VAL A 166 5.93 -8.69 29.74
N PHE A 167 6.17 -7.78 30.69
CA PHE A 167 5.92 -8.04 32.11
C PHE A 167 4.43 -8.16 32.45
N ILE A 168 3.59 -7.31 31.87
CA ILE A 168 2.13 -7.34 32.01
C ILE A 168 1.58 -8.64 31.41
N PHE A 169 2.04 -9.04 30.21
CA PHE A 169 1.58 -10.24 29.54
C PHE A 169 1.94 -11.52 30.34
N LYS A 170 3.14 -11.57 30.90
CA LYS A 170 3.60 -12.69 31.72
C LYS A 170 2.80 -12.81 33.03
N LYS A 171 2.46 -11.67 33.65
CA LYS A 171 1.65 -11.64 34.87
C LYS A 171 0.19 -12.06 34.59
N PHE A 172 -0.36 -11.69 33.44
CA PHE A 172 -1.72 -12.06 33.02
C PHE A 172 -1.83 -13.57 32.74
N ASN A 173 -0.83 -14.18 32.05
CA ASN A 173 -0.81 -15.64 31.84
C ASN A 173 -0.67 -16.44 33.14
N LEU A 174 0.12 -15.98 34.11
CA LEU A 174 0.26 -16.64 35.41
C LEU A 174 -1.03 -16.63 36.24
N LEU A 175 -1.89 -15.64 36.05
CA LEU A 175 -3.21 -15.56 36.69
C LEU A 175 -4.25 -16.50 36.06
N LEU A 176 -4.10 -16.83 34.77
CA LEU A 176 -4.98 -17.75 34.05
C LEU A 176 -4.63 -19.23 34.30
N GLU A 177 -3.40 -19.53 34.72
CA GLU A 177 -2.99 -20.91 35.08
C GLU A 177 -3.27 -21.26 36.54
N SER A 178 -3.78 -20.33 37.35
CA SER A 178 -4.04 -20.53 38.81
C SER A 178 -5.53 -20.71 39.13
N GLU A 179 -6.42 -20.80 38.16
CA GLU A 179 -7.84 -21.21 38.28
C GLU A 179 -8.04 -22.62 37.71
#